data_8e81b81a2bf2c914315e4637f21ed69e
#
_entry.id   8e81b81a2bf2c914315e4637f21ed69e
#
_cell.length_a   1.000
_cell.length_b   1.000
_cell.length_c   1.000
_cell.angle_alpha   90.00
_cell.angle_beta   90.00
_cell.angle_gamma   90.00
#
_symmetry.space_group_name_H-M   'P 1'
#
loop_
_entity.id
_entity.type
_entity.pdbx_description
1 polymer ?
#
loop_
_entity_poly.entity_id
_entity_poly.type
_entity_poly.pdbx_seq_one_letter_code
_entity_poly.pdbx_strand_id
1 'polypeptide(L)'
;MEPSKASLRQRLRAERRALSEDQVAGLSATIVRQIVTARFYQDACTIGLYLPFDHEVDPSSLFQKAVSDGKKLHLPIVDAASRCMRFVGYQPGDPLRVGAYGILEPCVAPSGMGGLDPLDLDLLLQPLIGFDRAGVRLGFGGGYHDRALAARAISLRPVCAGLAYAFQELPALPCEPHDVLMDWVVTEREVVECRAYR
;
A
#
# COMPACT_ATOMS: atom_id res chain seq x y z
N MET A 1 17.77 8.45 -23.30
CA MET A 1 18.12 7.42 -22.28
C MET A 1 16.97 7.38 -21.30
N GLU A 2 16.33 6.24 -21.15
CA GLU A 2 15.24 6.09 -20.17
C GLU A 2 15.77 6.25 -18.75
N PRO A 3 15.04 6.94 -17.87
CA PRO A 3 15.47 7.14 -16.49
C PRO A 3 15.47 5.82 -15.73
N SER A 4 16.49 5.58 -14.89
CA SER A 4 16.58 4.37 -14.08
C SER A 4 15.51 4.36 -12.97
N LYS A 5 15.13 3.16 -12.48
CA LYS A 5 14.23 3.03 -11.29
C LYS A 5 14.75 3.87 -10.10
N ALA A 6 16.06 4.00 -9.94
CA ALA A 6 16.65 4.79 -8.85
C ALA A 6 16.43 6.30 -9.03
N SER A 7 16.67 6.85 -10.24
CA SER A 7 16.45 8.27 -10.53
C SER A 7 14.96 8.65 -10.45
N LEU A 8 14.06 7.76 -10.90
CA LEU A 8 12.61 7.95 -10.76
C LEU A 8 12.20 8.02 -9.29
N ARG A 9 12.71 7.09 -8.43
CA ARG A 9 12.45 7.14 -6.98
C ARG A 9 12.90 8.45 -6.36
N GLN A 10 14.12 8.89 -6.69
CA GLN A 10 14.66 10.14 -6.14
C GLN A 10 13.79 11.33 -6.52
N ARG A 11 13.42 11.47 -7.79
CA ARG A 11 12.59 12.57 -8.29
C ARG A 11 11.21 12.56 -7.61
N LEU A 12 10.47 11.46 -7.70
CA LEU A 12 9.10 11.39 -7.18
C LEU A 12 9.03 11.54 -5.66
N ARG A 13 10.04 11.05 -4.93
CA ARG A 13 10.14 11.30 -3.49
C ARG A 13 10.42 12.77 -3.17
N ALA A 14 11.24 13.45 -3.96
CA ALA A 14 11.46 14.88 -3.78
C ALA A 14 10.18 15.68 -4.04
N GLU A 15 9.43 15.39 -5.11
CA GLU A 15 8.13 15.99 -5.38
C GLU A 15 7.13 15.74 -4.24
N ARG A 16 7.06 14.51 -3.73
CA ARG A 16 6.19 14.14 -2.62
C ARG A 16 6.52 14.89 -1.32
N ARG A 17 7.81 15.02 -0.99
CA ARG A 17 8.28 15.77 0.18
C ARG A 17 8.09 17.28 0.09
N ALA A 18 7.89 17.80 -1.11
CA ALA A 18 7.57 19.20 -1.32
C ALA A 18 6.11 19.57 -0.98
N LEU A 19 5.23 18.56 -0.80
CA LEU A 19 3.86 18.79 -0.34
C LEU A 19 3.87 19.29 1.11
N SER A 20 3.05 20.28 1.40
CA SER A 20 2.78 20.70 2.79
C SER A 20 1.91 19.66 3.50
N GLU A 21 1.90 19.68 4.85
CA GLU A 21 1.03 18.82 5.65
C GLU A 21 -0.45 18.99 5.29
N ASP A 22 -0.90 20.25 5.07
CA ASP A 22 -2.28 20.54 4.64
C ASP A 22 -2.59 19.93 3.26
N GLN A 23 -1.63 19.97 2.32
CA GLN A 23 -1.80 19.34 1.01
C GLN A 23 -1.88 17.82 1.14
N VAL A 24 -1.00 17.21 1.93
CA VAL A 24 -1.05 15.76 2.21
C VAL A 24 -2.41 15.38 2.79
N ALA A 25 -2.89 16.11 3.82
CA ALA A 25 -4.17 15.86 4.46
C ALA A 25 -5.35 16.00 3.49
N GLY A 26 -5.40 17.08 2.71
CA GLY A 26 -6.49 17.34 1.76
C GLY A 26 -6.56 16.32 0.62
N LEU A 27 -5.41 15.99 0.02
CA LEU A 27 -5.32 14.99 -1.05
C LEU A 27 -5.65 13.58 -0.51
N SER A 28 -5.11 13.21 0.65
CA SER A 28 -5.39 11.92 1.29
C SER A 28 -6.87 11.75 1.62
N ALA A 29 -7.52 12.79 2.16
CA ALA A 29 -8.96 12.75 2.43
C ALA A 29 -9.79 12.52 1.16
N THR A 30 -9.35 13.08 0.02
CA THR A 30 -10.02 12.86 -1.27
C THR A 30 -9.84 11.42 -1.74
N ILE A 31 -8.62 10.88 -1.63
CA ILE A 31 -8.31 9.48 -1.97
C ILE A 31 -9.15 8.53 -1.11
N VAL A 32 -9.22 8.76 0.21
CA VAL A 32 -10.02 7.93 1.11
C VAL A 32 -11.51 7.95 0.74
N ARG A 33 -12.07 9.12 0.36
CA ARG A 33 -13.46 9.19 -0.13
C ARG A 33 -13.70 8.32 -1.36
N GLN A 34 -12.75 8.27 -2.29
CA GLN A 34 -12.85 7.39 -3.47
C GLN A 34 -12.77 5.91 -3.09
N ILE A 35 -11.87 5.55 -2.14
CA ILE A 35 -11.74 4.17 -1.67
C ILE A 35 -13.07 3.66 -1.11
N VAL A 36 -13.72 4.42 -0.20
CA VAL A 36 -14.94 3.94 0.47
C VAL A 36 -16.11 3.74 -0.47
N THR A 37 -16.12 4.38 -1.64
CA THR A 37 -17.14 4.20 -2.68
C THR A 37 -16.80 3.10 -3.67
N ALA A 38 -15.55 2.64 -3.70
CA ALA A 38 -15.10 1.63 -4.64
C ALA A 38 -15.59 0.23 -4.25
N ARG A 39 -15.97 -0.56 -5.27
CA ARG A 39 -16.51 -1.90 -5.06
C ARG A 39 -15.52 -2.84 -4.36
N PHE A 40 -14.24 -2.76 -4.70
CA PHE A 40 -13.21 -3.58 -4.06
C PHE A 40 -13.11 -3.34 -2.54
N TYR A 41 -13.40 -2.11 -2.07
CA TYR A 41 -13.49 -1.83 -0.63
C TYR A 41 -14.78 -2.35 -0.03
N GLN A 42 -15.91 -2.17 -0.72
CA GLN A 42 -17.21 -2.58 -0.19
C GLN A 42 -17.30 -4.09 -0.02
N ASP A 43 -16.78 -4.86 -0.96
CA ASP A 43 -16.81 -6.32 -0.96
C ASP A 43 -15.79 -6.93 0.04
N ALA A 44 -14.77 -6.18 0.47
CA ALA A 44 -13.74 -6.67 1.38
C ALA A 44 -14.22 -6.74 2.83
N CYS A 45 -13.91 -7.83 3.53
CA CYS A 45 -14.08 -7.98 4.97
C CYS A 45 -12.78 -7.79 5.75
N THR A 46 -11.67 -8.25 5.18
CA THR A 46 -10.32 -8.23 5.76
C THR A 46 -9.42 -7.31 4.94
N ILE A 47 -8.94 -6.22 5.53
CA ILE A 47 -8.18 -5.20 4.82
C ILE A 47 -6.79 -5.05 5.42
N GLY A 48 -5.77 -5.22 4.59
CA GLY A 48 -4.40 -4.80 4.88
C GLY A 48 -4.21 -3.32 4.55
N LEU A 49 -3.65 -2.59 5.49
CA LEU A 49 -3.35 -1.16 5.40
C LEU A 49 -1.88 -0.92 5.72
N TYR A 50 -1.48 0.34 5.77
CA TYR A 50 -0.15 0.76 6.21
C TYR A 50 -0.25 2.05 7.04
N LEU A 51 0.78 2.33 7.81
CA LEU A 51 0.97 3.62 8.46
C LEU A 51 1.83 4.51 7.54
N PRO A 52 1.41 5.76 7.27
CA PRO A 52 2.08 6.59 6.28
C PRO A 52 3.48 6.99 6.75
N PHE A 53 4.41 7.06 5.82
CA PHE A 53 5.78 7.48 6.03
C PHE A 53 6.23 8.40 4.88
N ASP A 54 7.09 9.37 5.17
CA ASP A 54 7.74 10.21 4.16
C ASP A 54 6.73 10.89 3.20
N HIS A 55 5.67 11.52 3.74
CA HIS A 55 4.58 12.19 3.01
C HIS A 55 3.81 11.27 2.05
N GLU A 56 3.71 9.99 2.35
CA GLU A 56 2.79 9.08 1.64
C GLU A 56 1.34 9.52 1.79
N VAL A 57 0.47 9.02 0.93
CA VAL A 57 -0.97 9.15 1.13
C VAL A 57 -1.31 8.59 2.51
N ASP A 58 -1.97 9.40 3.34
CA ASP A 58 -2.36 9.02 4.69
C ASP A 58 -3.75 8.36 4.72
N PRO A 59 -3.83 7.02 4.93
CA PRO A 59 -5.10 6.33 5.01
C PRO A 59 -5.72 6.35 6.42
N SER A 60 -5.20 7.11 7.39
CA SER A 60 -5.62 7.03 8.80
C SER A 60 -7.11 7.32 9.00
N SER A 61 -7.69 8.23 8.22
CA SER A 61 -9.13 8.51 8.28
C SER A 61 -9.98 7.31 7.80
N LEU A 62 -9.42 6.39 7.02
CA LEU A 62 -10.09 5.15 6.63
C LEU A 62 -10.18 4.14 7.78
N PHE A 63 -9.27 4.20 8.76
CA PHE A 63 -9.25 3.21 9.85
C PHE A 63 -10.55 3.21 10.65
N GLN A 64 -10.97 4.39 11.12
CA GLN A 64 -12.22 4.52 11.85
C GLN A 64 -13.44 4.14 11.00
N LYS A 65 -13.43 4.57 9.73
CA LYS A 65 -14.50 4.25 8.79
C LYS A 65 -14.62 2.75 8.56
N ALA A 66 -13.51 2.06 8.30
CA ALA A 66 -13.50 0.63 8.07
C ALA A 66 -13.98 -0.18 9.29
N VAL A 67 -13.58 0.21 10.51
CA VAL A 67 -14.09 -0.40 11.73
C VAL A 67 -15.60 -0.19 11.86
N SER A 68 -16.11 1.01 11.60
CA SER A 68 -17.56 1.31 11.64
C SER A 68 -18.34 0.54 10.57
N ASP A 69 -17.70 0.18 9.45
CA ASP A 69 -18.25 -0.66 8.39
C ASP A 69 -18.16 -2.17 8.72
N GLY A 70 -17.69 -2.53 9.91
CA GLY A 70 -17.56 -3.92 10.35
C GLY A 70 -16.37 -4.67 9.73
N LYS A 71 -15.41 -3.96 9.14
CA LYS A 71 -14.24 -4.57 8.48
C LYS A 71 -13.12 -4.84 9.49
N LYS A 72 -12.33 -5.88 9.25
CA LYS A 72 -11.15 -6.24 10.05
C LYS A 72 -9.91 -5.59 9.44
N LEU A 73 -9.24 -4.75 10.22
CA LEU A 73 -8.02 -4.07 9.80
C LEU A 73 -6.78 -4.84 10.22
N HIS A 74 -5.78 -4.83 9.36
CA HIS A 74 -4.49 -5.44 9.59
C HIS A 74 -3.37 -4.49 9.13
N LEU A 75 -2.33 -4.38 9.93
CA LEU A 75 -1.12 -3.62 9.60
C LEU A 75 0.07 -4.56 9.44
N PRO A 76 1.03 -4.20 8.57
CA PRO A 76 2.19 -5.02 8.33
C PRO A 76 3.15 -4.98 9.51
N ILE A 77 3.75 -6.13 9.79
CA ILE A 77 4.97 -6.28 10.57
C ILE A 77 6.05 -6.87 9.68
N VAL A 78 7.26 -6.38 9.80
CA VAL A 78 8.38 -6.77 8.95
C VAL A 78 9.48 -7.40 9.78
N ASP A 79 9.87 -8.62 9.45
CA ASP A 79 11.12 -9.20 9.91
C ASP A 79 12.22 -8.88 8.89
N ALA A 80 13.14 -7.99 9.28
CA ALA A 80 14.24 -7.60 8.42
C ALA A 80 15.26 -8.72 8.18
N ALA A 81 15.38 -9.68 9.10
CA ALA A 81 16.34 -10.77 9.00
C ALA A 81 15.88 -11.83 7.98
N SER A 82 14.63 -12.27 8.08
CA SER A 82 14.02 -13.23 7.12
C SER A 82 13.46 -12.55 5.87
N ARG A 83 13.38 -11.22 5.87
CA ARG A 83 12.71 -10.42 4.84
C ARG A 83 11.24 -10.81 4.62
N CYS A 84 10.60 -11.35 5.63
CA CYS A 84 9.18 -11.69 5.62
C CYS A 84 8.32 -10.50 6.06
N MET A 85 7.09 -10.48 5.55
CA MET A 85 6.04 -9.54 5.96
C MET A 85 4.79 -10.35 6.32
N ARG A 86 4.18 -10.01 7.46
CA ARG A 86 2.90 -10.55 7.94
C ARG A 86 1.98 -9.41 8.29
N PHE A 87 0.69 -9.66 8.32
CA PHE A 87 -0.32 -8.68 8.67
C PHE A 87 -0.98 -9.06 9.98
N VAL A 88 -0.91 -8.19 10.98
CA VAL A 88 -1.53 -8.42 12.30
C VAL A 88 -2.75 -7.55 12.47
N GLY A 89 -3.77 -8.09 13.16
CA GLY A 89 -4.99 -7.34 13.47
C GLY A 89 -4.66 -6.04 14.20
N TYR A 90 -5.35 -4.97 13.83
CA TYR A 90 -5.17 -3.64 14.39
C TYR A 90 -6.52 -2.93 14.60
N GLN A 91 -6.63 -2.28 15.75
CA GLN A 91 -7.73 -1.35 16.01
C GLN A 91 -7.18 0.06 16.26
N PRO A 92 -7.88 1.12 15.81
CA PRO A 92 -7.46 2.48 16.10
C PRO A 92 -7.27 2.70 17.62
N GLY A 93 -6.05 3.09 18.00
CA GLY A 93 -5.66 3.23 19.41
C GLY A 93 -4.82 2.08 19.97
N ASP A 94 -4.67 0.99 19.24
CA ASP A 94 -3.74 -0.07 19.65
C ASP A 94 -2.30 0.47 19.71
N PRO A 95 -1.48 -0.03 20.64
CA PRO A 95 -0.11 0.45 20.81
C PRO A 95 0.77 0.14 19.60
N LEU A 96 1.55 1.14 19.20
CA LEU A 96 2.52 1.05 18.12
C LEU A 96 3.94 1.13 18.67
N ARG A 97 4.90 0.55 17.96
CA ARG A 97 6.34 0.65 18.22
C ARG A 97 7.09 1.06 16.96
N VAL A 98 8.29 1.55 17.11
CA VAL A 98 9.19 1.75 15.97
C VAL A 98 9.73 0.40 15.53
N GLY A 99 9.38 -0.01 14.31
CA GLY A 99 9.81 -1.25 13.69
C GLY A 99 11.03 -1.08 12.80
N ALA A 100 11.19 -1.99 11.87
CA ALA A 100 12.24 -1.94 10.86
C ALA A 100 12.14 -0.64 10.03
N TYR A 101 13.28 -0.10 9.66
CA TYR A 101 13.41 1.12 8.84
C TYR A 101 12.81 2.40 9.47
N GLY A 102 12.56 2.41 10.79
CA GLY A 102 11.98 3.56 11.47
C GLY A 102 10.47 3.75 11.22
N ILE A 103 9.81 2.78 10.60
CA ILE A 103 8.38 2.79 10.33
C ILE A 103 7.64 2.24 11.56
N LEU A 104 6.53 2.89 11.92
CA LEU A 104 5.69 2.39 13.01
C LEU A 104 5.00 1.08 12.62
N GLU A 105 4.93 0.15 13.56
CA GLU A 105 4.24 -1.13 13.41
C GLU A 105 3.49 -1.50 14.71
N PRO A 106 2.45 -2.34 14.65
CA PRO A 106 1.75 -2.79 15.85
C PRO A 106 2.68 -3.51 16.83
N CYS A 107 2.44 -3.26 18.13
CA CYS A 107 3.07 -4.05 19.18
C CYS A 107 2.45 -5.46 19.18
N VAL A 108 3.23 -6.48 18.80
CA VAL A 108 2.82 -7.89 18.92
C VAL A 108 3.50 -8.54 20.10
N ALA A 109 2.83 -9.48 20.74
CA ALA A 109 3.41 -10.24 21.85
C ALA A 109 4.66 -11.01 21.38
N PRO A 110 5.66 -11.26 22.28
CA PRO A 110 6.93 -11.91 21.94
C PRO A 110 6.82 -13.36 21.42
N SER A 111 5.62 -13.95 21.44
CA SER A 111 5.36 -15.36 21.11
C SER A 111 5.47 -15.73 19.63
N GLY A 112 6.15 -14.91 18.84
CA GLY A 112 6.43 -15.19 17.44
C GLY A 112 5.71 -14.23 16.46
N MET A 113 6.11 -14.25 15.18
CA MET A 113 5.42 -13.51 14.12
C MET A 113 4.05 -14.14 13.85
N GLY A 114 3.12 -14.03 14.84
CA GLY A 114 1.71 -14.31 14.63
C GLY A 114 1.17 -13.26 13.66
N GLY A 115 0.27 -13.66 12.76
CA GLY A 115 -0.34 -12.75 11.80
C GLY A 115 -0.80 -13.49 10.57
N LEU A 116 -1.66 -12.84 9.79
CA LEU A 116 -2.16 -13.38 8.55
C LEU A 116 -1.05 -13.36 7.48
N ASP A 117 -1.07 -14.36 6.62
CA ASP A 117 -0.40 -14.28 5.34
C ASP A 117 -1.09 -13.17 4.51
N PRO A 118 -0.35 -12.34 3.76
CA PRO A 118 -0.97 -11.35 2.87
C PRO A 118 -2.03 -11.94 1.93
N LEU A 119 -1.91 -13.20 1.55
CA LEU A 119 -2.87 -13.90 0.68
C LEU A 119 -4.22 -14.21 1.36
N ASP A 120 -4.29 -14.13 2.68
CA ASP A 120 -5.54 -14.31 3.45
C ASP A 120 -6.37 -13.02 3.56
N LEU A 121 -5.83 -11.90 3.09
CA LEU A 121 -6.55 -10.63 3.02
C LEU A 121 -7.51 -10.61 1.81
N ASP A 122 -8.62 -9.87 1.94
CA ASP A 122 -9.52 -9.60 0.81
C ASP A 122 -8.99 -8.44 -0.03
N LEU A 123 -8.51 -7.39 0.63
CA LEU A 123 -7.99 -6.16 0.03
C LEU A 123 -6.66 -5.79 0.69
N LEU A 124 -5.68 -5.40 -0.11
CA LEU A 124 -4.43 -4.83 0.35
C LEU A 124 -4.23 -3.45 -0.25
N LEU A 125 -4.30 -2.43 0.60
CA LEU A 125 -3.96 -1.05 0.26
C LEU A 125 -2.47 -0.84 0.50
N GLN A 126 -1.74 -0.38 -0.52
CA GLN A 126 -0.27 -0.29 -0.50
C GLN A 126 0.21 1.11 -0.83
N PRO A 127 1.25 1.62 -0.13
CA PRO A 127 1.93 2.82 -0.56
C PRO A 127 2.82 2.52 -1.77
N LEU A 128 3.05 3.54 -2.59
CA LEU A 128 3.97 3.44 -3.71
C LEU A 128 4.67 4.79 -3.98
N ILE A 129 5.79 4.75 -4.70
CA ILE A 129 6.53 5.94 -5.11
C ILE A 129 6.10 6.40 -6.50
N GLY A 130 5.75 5.47 -7.38
CA GLY A 130 5.28 5.73 -8.72
C GLY A 130 4.50 4.53 -9.27
N PHE A 131 3.69 4.77 -10.28
CA PHE A 131 2.89 3.73 -10.93
C PHE A 131 2.67 4.04 -12.40
N ASP A 132 2.28 3.04 -13.15
CA ASP A 132 1.70 3.20 -14.48
C ASP A 132 0.32 2.55 -14.57
N ARG A 133 -0.38 2.82 -15.66
CA ARG A 133 -1.76 2.31 -15.88
C ARG A 133 -1.81 0.81 -16.19
N ALA A 134 -0.66 0.17 -16.42
CA ALA A 134 -0.58 -1.28 -16.54
C ALA A 134 -0.56 -1.98 -15.16
N GLY A 135 -0.46 -1.22 -14.07
CA GLY A 135 -0.40 -1.74 -12.71
C GLY A 135 1.02 -2.00 -12.20
N VAL A 136 2.03 -1.63 -12.96
CA VAL A 136 3.41 -1.70 -12.47
C VAL A 136 3.62 -0.61 -11.43
N ARG A 137 4.18 -0.97 -10.28
CA ARG A 137 4.50 -0.03 -9.22
C ARG A 137 6.00 0.12 -8.99
N LEU A 138 6.39 1.32 -8.65
CA LEU A 138 7.71 1.63 -8.15
C LEU A 138 7.63 1.77 -6.62
N GLY A 139 8.12 0.75 -5.90
CA GLY A 139 8.24 0.77 -4.44
C GLY A 139 9.60 1.27 -3.96
N PHE A 140 9.85 1.19 -2.64
CA PHE A 140 11.11 1.61 -2.00
C PHE A 140 12.35 0.77 -2.38
N GLY A 141 12.16 -0.39 -3.03
CA GLY A 141 13.25 -1.26 -3.48
C GLY A 141 13.57 -2.44 -2.55
N GLY A 142 12.88 -2.57 -1.42
CA GLY A 142 13.05 -3.71 -0.50
C GLY A 142 12.40 -5.01 -0.96
N GLY A 143 11.45 -4.95 -1.91
CA GLY A 143 10.74 -6.10 -2.49
C GLY A 143 9.86 -6.88 -1.49
N TYR A 144 9.50 -6.29 -0.36
CA TYR A 144 8.69 -6.98 0.67
C TYR A 144 7.32 -7.40 0.16
N HIS A 145 6.61 -6.50 -0.52
CA HIS A 145 5.29 -6.80 -1.08
C HIS A 145 5.38 -7.85 -2.20
N ASP A 146 6.39 -7.76 -3.09
CA ASP A 146 6.53 -8.72 -4.19
C ASP A 146 6.79 -10.13 -3.68
N ARG A 147 7.66 -10.27 -2.69
CA ARG A 147 7.89 -11.57 -2.04
C ARG A 147 6.67 -12.08 -1.29
N ALA A 148 6.02 -11.22 -0.53
CA ALA A 148 4.85 -11.60 0.26
C ALA A 148 3.64 -11.99 -0.61
N LEU A 149 3.56 -11.43 -1.80
CA LEU A 149 2.49 -11.67 -2.77
C LEU A 149 2.91 -12.59 -3.92
N ALA A 150 4.07 -13.24 -3.86
CA ALA A 150 4.60 -14.05 -4.97
C ALA A 150 3.63 -15.14 -5.45
N ALA A 151 2.84 -15.73 -4.54
CA ALA A 151 1.85 -16.76 -4.88
C ALA A 151 0.48 -16.19 -5.29
N ARG A 152 0.31 -14.86 -5.36
CA ARG A 152 -0.95 -14.21 -5.73
C ARG A 152 -1.41 -14.56 -7.16
N ALA A 153 -0.47 -14.83 -8.07
CA ALA A 153 -0.78 -15.23 -9.44
C ALA A 153 -1.67 -16.49 -9.51
N ILE A 154 -1.65 -17.33 -8.46
CA ILE A 154 -2.46 -18.55 -8.35
C ILE A 154 -3.75 -18.27 -7.59
N SER A 155 -3.70 -17.50 -6.48
CA SER A 155 -4.82 -17.28 -5.58
C SER A 155 -5.77 -16.18 -6.04
N LEU A 156 -5.31 -15.24 -6.88
CA LEU A 156 -5.98 -13.99 -7.25
C LEU A 156 -6.37 -13.10 -6.03
N ARG A 157 -5.83 -13.38 -4.87
CA ARG A 157 -6.06 -12.66 -3.61
C ARG A 157 -4.72 -12.21 -3.02
N PRO A 158 -4.74 -11.10 -2.29
CA PRO A 158 -5.80 -10.08 -2.14
C PRO A 158 -6.01 -9.27 -3.43
N VAL A 159 -7.12 -8.53 -3.52
CA VAL A 159 -7.19 -7.39 -4.44
C VAL A 159 -6.15 -6.37 -3.99
N CYS A 160 -5.26 -5.96 -4.89
CA CYS A 160 -4.17 -5.02 -4.59
C CYS A 160 -4.50 -3.63 -5.14
N ALA A 161 -4.62 -2.64 -4.26
CA ALA A 161 -4.84 -1.25 -4.66
C ALA A 161 -3.71 -0.35 -4.13
N GLY A 162 -3.06 0.36 -5.04
CA GLY A 162 -2.03 1.34 -4.73
C GLY A 162 -2.64 2.68 -4.37
N LEU A 163 -2.11 3.35 -3.35
CA LEU A 163 -2.48 4.72 -3.00
C LEU A 163 -1.37 5.67 -3.43
N ALA A 164 -1.71 6.64 -4.26
CA ALA A 164 -0.75 7.56 -4.86
C ALA A 164 -1.36 8.94 -5.08
N TYR A 165 -0.53 9.94 -5.18
CA TYR A 165 -0.93 11.22 -5.75
C TYR A 165 -0.84 11.15 -7.27
N ALA A 166 -1.69 11.89 -7.97
CA ALA A 166 -1.76 11.83 -9.44
C ALA A 166 -0.43 12.15 -10.13
N PHE A 167 0.43 13.01 -9.55
CA PHE A 167 1.75 13.31 -10.11
C PHE A 167 2.73 12.11 -10.08
N GLN A 168 2.41 11.04 -9.34
CA GLN A 168 3.21 9.82 -9.28
C GLN A 168 2.93 8.88 -10.46
N GLU A 169 1.98 9.22 -11.34
CA GLU A 169 1.71 8.48 -12.57
C GLU A 169 2.85 8.68 -13.58
N LEU A 170 3.31 7.61 -14.18
CA LEU A 170 4.33 7.58 -15.21
C LEU A 170 3.78 6.91 -16.48
N PRO A 171 4.24 7.30 -17.67
CA PRO A 171 3.76 6.70 -18.92
C PRO A 171 3.98 5.18 -19.00
N ALA A 172 5.11 4.72 -18.48
CA ALA A 172 5.47 3.31 -18.36
C ALA A 172 6.58 3.13 -17.33
N LEU A 173 6.57 1.98 -16.68
CA LEU A 173 7.61 1.55 -15.73
C LEU A 173 8.24 0.23 -16.21
N PRO A 174 9.55 0.04 -16.01
CA PRO A 174 10.18 -1.26 -16.23
C PRO A 174 9.57 -2.29 -15.29
N CYS A 175 8.99 -3.37 -15.85
CA CYS A 175 8.40 -4.48 -15.10
C CYS A 175 9.31 -5.70 -15.18
N GLU A 176 9.54 -6.34 -14.05
CA GLU A 176 10.30 -7.58 -13.94
C GLU A 176 9.35 -8.77 -13.70
N PRO A 177 9.72 -10.00 -14.09
CA PRO A 177 8.82 -11.17 -13.98
C PRO A 177 8.31 -11.47 -12.56
N HIS A 178 8.99 -10.98 -11.54
CA HIS A 178 8.61 -11.16 -10.14
C HIS A 178 7.83 -9.97 -9.55
N ASP A 179 7.64 -8.88 -10.32
CA ASP A 179 6.85 -7.75 -9.86
C ASP A 179 5.36 -8.14 -9.84
N VAL A 180 4.71 -7.95 -8.70
CA VAL A 180 3.27 -8.19 -8.56
C VAL A 180 2.52 -6.92 -8.97
N LEU A 181 1.69 -7.04 -9.99
CA LEU A 181 0.92 -5.92 -10.51
C LEU A 181 -0.23 -5.53 -9.56
N MET A 182 -0.55 -4.24 -9.56
CA MET A 182 -1.73 -3.70 -8.91
C MET A 182 -2.98 -3.99 -9.75
N ASP A 183 -4.12 -4.24 -9.09
CA ASP A 183 -5.43 -4.29 -9.77
C ASP A 183 -5.99 -2.88 -9.94
N TRP A 184 -5.71 -2.03 -8.95
CA TRP A 184 -6.20 -0.65 -8.88
C TRP A 184 -5.12 0.29 -8.39
N VAL A 185 -5.20 1.54 -8.83
CA VAL A 185 -4.52 2.66 -8.19
C VAL A 185 -5.53 3.76 -7.92
N VAL A 186 -5.53 4.27 -6.68
CA VAL A 186 -6.43 5.36 -6.28
C VAL A 186 -5.61 6.63 -6.09
N THR A 187 -5.98 7.67 -6.83
CA THR A 187 -5.38 9.00 -6.70
C THR A 187 -6.45 10.00 -6.23
N GLU A 188 -6.08 11.25 -5.98
CA GLU A 188 -7.06 12.30 -5.69
C GLU A 188 -7.93 12.68 -6.91
N ARG A 189 -7.54 12.25 -8.11
CA ARG A 189 -8.26 12.55 -9.35
C ARG A 189 -9.21 11.45 -9.79
N GLU A 190 -8.78 10.20 -9.69
CA GLU A 190 -9.53 9.06 -10.22
C GLU A 190 -9.15 7.75 -9.54
N VAL A 191 -10.01 6.74 -9.71
CA VAL A 191 -9.74 5.34 -9.43
C VAL A 191 -9.36 4.66 -10.74
N VAL A 192 -8.09 4.31 -10.88
CA VAL A 192 -7.54 3.68 -12.09
C VAL A 192 -7.68 2.17 -11.96
N GLU A 193 -8.44 1.54 -12.87
CA GLU A 193 -8.40 0.10 -13.05
C GLU A 193 -7.18 -0.27 -13.88
N CYS A 194 -6.26 -1.01 -13.28
CA CYS A 194 -5.03 -1.40 -13.95
C CYS A 194 -5.30 -2.57 -14.91
N ARG A 195 -5.00 -2.34 -16.18
CA ARG A 195 -5.11 -3.39 -17.19
C ARG A 195 -3.80 -4.17 -17.19
N ALA A 196 -3.76 -5.30 -16.48
CA ALA A 196 -2.66 -6.23 -16.66
C ALA A 196 -2.54 -6.58 -18.16
N TYR A 197 -1.32 -6.53 -18.69
CA TYR A 197 -1.02 -7.18 -19.98
C TYR A 197 -1.29 -8.67 -19.77
N ARG A 198 -2.48 -9.12 -20.18
CA ARG A 198 -2.83 -10.54 -20.24
C ARG A 198 -2.28 -11.15 -21.51
#